data_5d63000d91e980c045583e7747921928
#
_entry.id   5d63000d91e980c045583e7747921928
#
_cell.length_a   1.000
_cell.length_b   1.000
_cell.length_c   1.000
_cell.angle_alpha   90.00
_cell.angle_beta   90.00
_cell.angle_gamma   90.00
#
_symmetry.space_group_name_H-M   'P 1'
#
loop_
_entity.id
_entity.type
_entity.pdbx_description
1 polymer ?
#
loop_
_entity_poly.entity_id
_entity_poly.type
_entity_poly.pdbx_seq_one_letter_code
_entity_poly.pdbx_strand_id
1 'polypeptide(L)'
;AEKLVNGLEDESRESRLAAIQAVGMVQSNLAVTKLIEILNNSDFQDERLAATMSLGFIGDNRAIPKLNDLLNDDEPNIRWDSAIALAKMGEKTSIPIIENLLDRQYLMTFPELDYKEIDKVIMTAIETSTLIVDSTFEPSLIELAKNDQSLTVRDLAIKALKRSYDRTI
;
A
#
# COMPACT_ATOMS: atom_id res chain seq x y z
N ALA A 1 -7.94 22.81 5.20
CA ALA A 1 -8.41 21.67 4.39
C ALA A 1 -8.97 22.14 3.04
N GLU A 2 -9.94 23.06 2.98
CA GLU A 2 -10.56 23.51 1.72
C GLU A 2 -9.56 24.05 0.68
N LYS A 3 -8.60 24.86 1.11
CA LYS A 3 -7.53 25.38 0.23
C LYS A 3 -6.71 24.28 -0.44
N LEU A 4 -6.45 23.17 0.27
CA LEU A 4 -5.73 22.02 -0.28
C LEU A 4 -6.60 21.25 -1.28
N VAL A 5 -7.88 21.12 -1.00
CA VAL A 5 -8.83 20.46 -1.92
C VAL A 5 -8.96 21.25 -3.23
N ASN A 6 -8.99 22.58 -3.17
CA ASN A 6 -9.00 23.42 -4.37
C ASN A 6 -7.72 23.24 -5.22
N GLY A 7 -6.57 22.96 -4.58
CA GLY A 7 -5.32 22.67 -5.27
C GLY A 7 -5.33 21.38 -6.11
N LEU A 8 -6.28 20.48 -5.87
CA LEU A 8 -6.46 19.26 -6.68
C LEU A 8 -6.92 19.55 -8.12
N GLU A 9 -7.40 20.76 -8.39
CA GLU A 9 -7.86 21.24 -9.70
C GLU A 9 -6.92 22.30 -10.32
N ASP A 10 -5.73 22.50 -9.73
CA ASP A 10 -4.76 23.48 -10.23
C ASP A 10 -4.34 23.13 -11.67
N GLU A 11 -4.10 24.13 -12.50
CA GLU A 11 -3.62 23.94 -13.88
C GLU A 11 -2.24 23.34 -13.92
N SER A 12 -1.37 23.71 -12.96
CA SER A 12 -0.03 23.14 -12.81
C SER A 12 -0.09 21.73 -12.25
N ARG A 13 0.48 20.77 -12.99
CA ARG A 13 0.58 19.37 -12.57
C ARG A 13 1.36 19.23 -11.25
N GLU A 14 2.45 19.98 -11.09
CA GLU A 14 3.25 19.95 -9.86
C GLU A 14 2.42 20.42 -8.66
N SER A 15 1.61 21.47 -8.85
CA SER A 15 0.68 21.96 -7.81
C SER A 15 -0.38 20.91 -7.46
N ARG A 16 -0.95 20.27 -8.47
CA ARG A 16 -1.93 19.17 -8.22
C ARG A 16 -1.29 18.02 -7.46
N LEU A 17 -0.10 17.55 -7.87
CA LEU A 17 0.59 16.46 -7.21
C LEU A 17 0.91 16.79 -5.74
N ALA A 18 1.40 18.01 -5.48
CA ALA A 18 1.63 18.48 -4.13
C ALA A 18 0.34 18.55 -3.30
N ALA A 19 -0.77 18.99 -3.90
CA ALA A 19 -2.08 19.03 -3.24
C ALA A 19 -2.61 17.63 -2.93
N ILE A 20 -2.46 16.66 -3.86
CA ILE A 20 -2.85 15.24 -3.66
C ILE A 20 -2.13 14.68 -2.44
N GLN A 21 -0.82 14.85 -2.36
CA GLN A 21 -0.03 14.38 -1.22
C GLN A 21 -0.43 15.09 0.09
N ALA A 22 -0.61 16.40 0.04
CA ALA A 22 -0.95 17.20 1.22
C ALA A 22 -2.32 16.83 1.81
N VAL A 23 -3.35 16.59 0.99
CA VAL A 23 -4.67 16.16 1.50
C VAL A 23 -4.62 14.77 2.14
N GLY A 24 -3.78 13.88 1.63
CA GLY A 24 -3.51 12.58 2.25
C GLY A 24 -2.82 12.71 3.61
N MET A 25 -1.78 13.55 3.69
CA MET A 25 -1.03 13.77 4.95
C MET A 25 -1.89 14.37 6.06
N VAL A 26 -2.80 15.30 5.72
CA VAL A 26 -3.72 15.90 6.70
C VAL A 26 -5.01 15.08 6.87
N GLN A 27 -5.12 13.94 6.20
CA GLN A 27 -6.27 13.02 6.24
C GLN A 27 -7.61 13.72 6.00
N SER A 28 -7.67 14.54 4.94
CA SER A 28 -8.86 15.35 4.63
C SER A 28 -9.96 14.53 3.95
N ASN A 29 -10.99 14.16 4.67
CA ASN A 29 -12.17 13.46 4.13
C ASN A 29 -12.90 14.26 3.04
N LEU A 30 -12.70 15.59 2.97
CA LEU A 30 -13.25 16.44 1.93
C LEU A 30 -12.65 16.15 0.54
N ALA A 31 -11.44 15.59 0.49
CA ALA A 31 -10.73 15.28 -0.74
C ALA A 31 -11.14 13.94 -1.38
N VAL A 32 -11.82 13.05 -0.66
CA VAL A 32 -12.04 11.65 -1.09
C VAL A 32 -12.68 11.56 -2.48
N THR A 33 -13.78 12.27 -2.71
CA THR A 33 -14.47 12.26 -4.02
C THR A 33 -13.56 12.74 -5.14
N LYS A 34 -12.79 13.81 -4.88
CA LYS A 34 -11.87 14.38 -5.87
C LYS A 34 -10.69 13.47 -6.16
N LEU A 35 -10.15 12.79 -5.16
CA LEU A 35 -9.10 11.79 -5.34
C LEU A 35 -9.59 10.59 -6.17
N ILE A 36 -10.84 10.16 -5.98
CA ILE A 36 -11.47 9.12 -6.81
C ILE A 36 -11.63 9.61 -8.26
N GLU A 37 -12.01 10.87 -8.48
CA GLU A 37 -12.09 11.47 -9.82
C GLU A 37 -10.71 11.48 -10.51
N ILE A 38 -9.63 11.82 -9.78
CA ILE A 38 -8.26 11.76 -10.29
C ILE A 38 -7.89 10.34 -10.71
N LEU A 39 -8.24 9.33 -9.90
CA LEU A 39 -8.01 7.92 -10.24
C LEU A 39 -8.76 7.45 -11.49
N ASN A 40 -9.89 8.09 -11.81
CA ASN A 40 -10.66 7.73 -12.99
C ASN A 40 -10.20 8.45 -14.26
N ASN A 41 -9.68 9.67 -14.13
CA ASN A 41 -9.54 10.59 -15.25
C ASN A 41 -8.10 11.06 -15.51
N SER A 42 -7.17 10.89 -14.58
CA SER A 42 -5.78 11.34 -14.80
C SER A 42 -5.01 10.37 -15.70
N ASP A 43 -4.40 10.91 -16.75
CA ASP A 43 -3.46 10.20 -17.61
C ASP A 43 -2.06 10.08 -16.97
N PHE A 44 -1.82 10.74 -15.85
CA PHE A 44 -0.53 10.77 -15.17
C PHE A 44 -0.46 9.69 -14.09
N GLN A 45 0.43 8.71 -14.29
CA GLN A 45 0.64 7.59 -13.38
C GLN A 45 1.00 8.04 -11.96
N ASP A 46 1.84 9.06 -11.81
CA ASP A 46 2.25 9.58 -10.51
C ASP A 46 1.11 10.29 -9.75
N GLU A 47 0.18 10.97 -10.45
CA GLU A 47 -1.04 11.50 -9.81
C GLU A 47 -1.94 10.37 -9.33
N ARG A 48 -2.13 9.31 -10.15
CA ARG A 48 -2.91 8.13 -9.76
C ARG A 48 -2.30 7.41 -8.57
N LEU A 49 -0.98 7.21 -8.58
CA LEU A 49 -0.25 6.58 -7.48
C LEU A 49 -0.40 7.41 -6.19
N ALA A 50 -0.13 8.71 -6.26
CA ALA A 50 -0.27 9.62 -5.12
C ALA A 50 -1.71 9.66 -4.59
N ALA A 51 -2.73 9.62 -5.46
CA ALA A 51 -4.14 9.58 -5.06
C ALA A 51 -4.49 8.27 -4.35
N THR A 52 -3.97 7.13 -4.83
CA THR A 52 -4.16 5.82 -4.18
C THR A 52 -3.58 5.83 -2.76
N MET A 53 -2.34 6.28 -2.61
CA MET A 53 -1.68 6.41 -1.30
C MET A 53 -2.46 7.36 -0.38
N SER A 54 -2.91 8.50 -0.90
CA SER A 54 -3.66 9.51 -0.12
C SER A 54 -4.99 8.97 0.37
N LEU A 55 -5.73 8.20 -0.44
CA LEU A 55 -6.95 7.52 -0.01
C LEU A 55 -6.67 6.51 1.10
N GLY A 56 -5.56 5.79 1.02
CA GLY A 56 -5.11 4.88 2.09
C GLY A 56 -4.76 5.58 3.40
N PHE A 57 -4.16 6.78 3.34
CA PHE A 57 -3.90 7.60 4.54
C PHE A 57 -5.17 8.20 5.14
N ILE A 58 -6.12 8.62 4.30
CA ILE A 58 -7.42 9.16 4.75
C ILE A 58 -8.25 8.06 5.41
N GLY A 59 -8.26 6.84 4.86
CA GLY A 59 -8.97 5.70 5.43
C GLY A 59 -10.50 5.82 5.42
N ASP A 60 -11.07 6.59 4.49
CA ASP A 60 -12.51 6.77 4.36
C ASP A 60 -13.16 5.65 3.54
N ASN A 61 -14.18 4.99 4.09
CA ASN A 61 -14.84 3.84 3.48
C ASN A 61 -15.42 4.10 2.07
N ARG A 62 -15.67 5.35 1.70
CA ARG A 62 -16.08 5.72 0.34
C ARG A 62 -15.04 5.35 -0.73
N ALA A 63 -13.77 5.20 -0.33
CA ALA A 63 -12.68 4.80 -1.22
C ALA A 63 -12.65 3.28 -1.49
N ILE A 64 -13.24 2.45 -0.63
CA ILE A 64 -13.13 0.98 -0.70
C ILE A 64 -13.52 0.42 -2.07
N PRO A 65 -14.66 0.79 -2.70
CA PRO A 65 -15.01 0.25 -4.01
C PRO A 65 -13.94 0.55 -5.06
N LYS A 66 -13.44 1.79 -5.11
CA LYS A 66 -12.40 2.17 -6.07
C LYS A 66 -11.08 1.49 -5.81
N LEU A 67 -10.65 1.38 -4.55
CA LEU A 67 -9.43 0.66 -4.19
C LEU A 67 -9.52 -0.83 -4.54
N ASN A 68 -10.69 -1.47 -4.40
CA ASN A 68 -10.89 -2.84 -4.85
C ASN A 68 -10.76 -2.98 -6.38
N ASP A 69 -11.26 -2.04 -7.17
CA ASP A 69 -11.06 -2.03 -8.62
C ASP A 69 -9.58 -1.95 -8.98
N LEU A 70 -8.81 -1.14 -8.26
CA LEU A 70 -7.38 -0.94 -8.47
C LEU A 70 -6.51 -2.15 -8.08
N LEU A 71 -7.02 -3.16 -7.39
CA LEU A 71 -6.30 -4.43 -7.18
C LEU A 71 -5.99 -5.14 -8.50
N ASN A 72 -6.68 -4.78 -9.58
CA ASN A 72 -6.47 -5.32 -10.93
C ASN A 72 -5.88 -4.27 -11.90
N ASP A 73 -5.33 -3.18 -11.41
CA ASP A 73 -4.70 -2.15 -12.24
C ASP A 73 -3.50 -2.71 -13.00
N ASP A 74 -3.23 -2.22 -14.22
CA ASP A 74 -2.10 -2.67 -15.03
C ASP A 74 -0.76 -2.33 -14.37
N GLU A 75 -0.71 -1.25 -13.56
CA GLU A 75 0.49 -0.78 -12.87
C GLU A 75 0.70 -1.52 -11.53
N PRO A 76 1.81 -2.26 -11.36
CA PRO A 76 2.07 -3.03 -10.12
C PRO A 76 2.01 -2.17 -8.86
N ASN A 77 2.63 -0.99 -8.87
CA ASN A 77 2.67 -0.10 -7.71
C ASN A 77 1.27 0.36 -7.28
N ILE A 78 0.36 0.61 -8.24
CA ILE A 78 -1.02 0.98 -7.93
C ILE A 78 -1.77 -0.20 -7.29
N ARG A 79 -1.58 -1.43 -7.81
CA ARG A 79 -2.14 -2.65 -7.17
C ARG A 79 -1.66 -2.82 -5.74
N TRP A 80 -0.35 -2.67 -5.52
CA TRP A 80 0.27 -2.86 -4.21
C TRP A 80 -0.19 -1.81 -3.20
N ASP A 81 -0.19 -0.53 -3.58
CA ASP A 81 -0.64 0.54 -2.70
C ASP A 81 -2.14 0.45 -2.41
N SER A 82 -2.96 0.00 -3.38
CA SER A 82 -4.37 -0.27 -3.15
C SER A 82 -4.59 -1.40 -2.14
N ALA A 83 -3.81 -2.48 -2.24
CA ALA A 83 -3.88 -3.58 -1.29
C ALA A 83 -3.46 -3.14 0.12
N ILE A 84 -2.37 -2.35 0.23
CA ILE A 84 -1.92 -1.79 1.51
C ILE A 84 -2.98 -0.85 2.10
N ALA A 85 -3.61 -0.01 1.27
CA ALA A 85 -4.68 0.89 1.69
C ALA A 85 -5.89 0.11 2.23
N LEU A 86 -6.36 -0.89 1.49
CA LEU A 86 -7.47 -1.77 1.88
C LEU A 86 -7.16 -2.53 3.17
N ALA A 87 -5.95 -3.05 3.31
CA ALA A 87 -5.51 -3.73 4.52
C ALA A 87 -5.56 -2.82 5.76
N LYS A 88 -5.13 -1.57 5.63
CA LYS A 88 -5.25 -0.55 6.70
C LYS A 88 -6.70 -0.26 7.08
N MET A 89 -7.63 -0.45 6.16
CA MET A 89 -9.07 -0.30 6.38
C MET A 89 -9.74 -1.61 6.86
N GLY A 90 -8.96 -2.67 7.04
CA GLY A 90 -9.46 -3.98 7.51
C GLY A 90 -10.06 -4.87 6.42
N GLU A 91 -9.91 -4.49 5.14
CA GLU A 91 -10.50 -5.21 4.01
C GLU A 91 -9.66 -6.43 3.59
N LYS A 92 -10.23 -7.61 3.72
CA LYS A 92 -9.57 -8.89 3.42
C LYS A 92 -9.35 -9.17 1.93
N THR A 93 -9.96 -8.41 1.05
CA THR A 93 -9.73 -8.49 -0.41
C THR A 93 -8.27 -8.21 -0.79
N SER A 94 -7.53 -7.54 0.09
CA SER A 94 -6.10 -7.24 -0.05
C SER A 94 -5.19 -8.45 0.17
N ILE A 95 -5.64 -9.51 0.86
CA ILE A 95 -4.80 -10.63 1.33
C ILE A 95 -3.96 -11.26 0.22
N PRO A 96 -4.49 -11.62 -0.97
CA PRO A 96 -3.70 -12.29 -2.00
C PRO A 96 -2.53 -11.44 -2.51
N ILE A 97 -2.71 -10.12 -2.59
CA ILE A 97 -1.63 -9.22 -3.02
C ILE A 97 -0.60 -9.05 -1.90
N ILE A 98 -1.03 -8.85 -0.65
CA ILE A 98 -0.10 -8.74 0.49
C ILE A 98 0.73 -10.03 0.64
N GLU A 99 0.13 -11.21 0.41
CA GLU A 99 0.85 -12.49 0.41
C GLU A 99 1.95 -12.52 -0.66
N ASN A 100 1.64 -12.10 -1.88
CA ASN A 100 2.66 -11.98 -2.94
C ASN A 100 3.79 -11.02 -2.57
N LEU A 101 3.49 -9.92 -1.87
CA LEU A 101 4.51 -8.97 -1.43
C LEU A 101 5.40 -9.50 -0.28
N LEU A 102 5.02 -10.59 0.37
CA LEU A 102 5.86 -11.31 1.32
C LEU A 102 6.80 -12.31 0.63
N ASP A 103 6.66 -12.53 -0.68
CA ASP A 103 7.52 -13.42 -1.46
C ASP A 103 8.61 -12.65 -2.20
N ARG A 104 9.85 -12.76 -1.71
CA ARG A 104 11.02 -12.13 -2.34
C ARG A 104 11.20 -12.58 -3.79
N GLN A 105 10.96 -13.85 -4.11
CA GLN A 105 11.13 -14.37 -5.46
C GLN A 105 10.13 -13.73 -6.42
N TYR A 106 8.90 -13.51 -5.99
CA TYR A 106 7.91 -12.76 -6.75
C TYR A 106 8.41 -11.32 -7.03
N LEU A 107 8.90 -10.62 -6.01
CA LEU A 107 9.38 -9.24 -6.19
C LEU A 107 10.62 -9.15 -7.09
N MET A 108 11.48 -10.14 -7.09
CA MET A 108 12.65 -10.22 -8.00
C MET A 108 12.26 -10.39 -9.48
N THR A 109 11.00 -10.69 -9.80
CA THR A 109 10.52 -10.71 -11.19
C THR A 109 10.31 -9.31 -11.78
N PHE A 110 10.36 -8.26 -10.95
CA PHE A 110 10.24 -6.85 -11.36
C PHE A 110 11.64 -6.24 -11.52
N PRO A 111 12.12 -6.07 -12.78
CA PRO A 111 13.50 -5.65 -13.03
C PRO A 111 13.82 -4.22 -12.60
N GLU A 112 12.78 -3.41 -12.39
CA GLU A 112 12.90 -2.04 -11.91
C GLU A 112 13.19 -1.94 -10.40
N LEU A 113 13.01 -3.03 -9.63
CA LEU A 113 13.26 -3.03 -8.19
C LEU A 113 14.69 -3.47 -7.88
N ASP A 114 15.42 -2.63 -7.17
CA ASP A 114 16.68 -3.03 -6.56
C ASP A 114 16.47 -3.79 -5.23
N TYR A 115 17.55 -4.38 -4.69
CA TYR A 115 17.46 -5.15 -3.43
C TYR A 115 16.96 -4.34 -2.24
N LYS A 116 17.23 -3.03 -2.19
CA LYS A 116 16.79 -2.16 -1.09
C LYS A 116 15.32 -1.83 -1.23
N GLU A 117 14.84 -1.66 -2.45
CA GLU A 117 13.43 -1.45 -2.74
C GLU A 117 12.61 -2.70 -2.43
N ILE A 118 13.10 -3.88 -2.82
CA ILE A 118 12.50 -5.17 -2.44
C ILE A 118 12.41 -5.31 -0.92
N ASP A 119 13.48 -5.02 -0.19
CA ASP A 119 13.47 -5.07 1.28
C ASP A 119 12.39 -4.15 1.86
N LYS A 120 12.25 -2.92 1.34
CA LYS A 120 11.19 -1.97 1.77
C LYS A 120 9.80 -2.51 1.51
N VAL A 121 9.56 -3.06 0.32
CA VAL A 121 8.26 -3.65 -0.03
C VAL A 121 7.91 -4.79 0.92
N ILE A 122 8.84 -5.72 1.15
CA ILE A 122 8.63 -6.84 2.08
C ILE A 122 8.36 -6.33 3.50
N MET A 123 9.15 -5.39 3.99
CA MET A 123 8.94 -4.82 5.33
C MET A 123 7.56 -4.17 5.47
N THR A 124 7.13 -3.42 4.45
CA THR A 124 5.77 -2.85 4.42
C THR A 124 4.70 -3.94 4.40
N ALA A 125 4.90 -5.02 3.64
CA ALA A 125 3.97 -6.15 3.61
C ALA A 125 3.90 -6.88 4.96
N ILE A 126 5.04 -7.07 5.66
CA ILE A 126 5.07 -7.64 7.01
C ILE A 126 4.26 -6.77 7.98
N GLU A 127 4.51 -5.46 8.00
CA GLU A 127 3.76 -4.53 8.85
C GLU A 127 2.26 -4.55 8.53
N THR A 128 1.92 -4.54 7.25
CA THR A 128 0.54 -4.58 6.78
C THR A 128 -0.17 -5.88 7.17
N SER A 129 0.52 -7.03 7.08
CA SER A 129 -0.03 -8.34 7.48
C SER A 129 -0.42 -8.39 8.97
N THR A 130 0.23 -7.57 9.81
CA THR A 130 -0.14 -7.47 11.24
C THR A 130 -1.42 -6.68 11.50
N LEU A 131 -1.92 -5.93 10.51
CA LEU A 131 -3.17 -5.17 10.62
C LEU A 131 -4.40 -6.03 10.33
N ILE A 132 -4.23 -7.03 9.44
CA ILE A 132 -5.30 -7.98 9.07
C ILE A 132 -4.94 -9.37 9.57
N VAL A 133 -4.57 -9.65 10.71
CA VAL A 133 -4.14 -11.00 11.16
C VAL A 133 -4.95 -12.12 10.47
N ASP A 134 -4.30 -12.84 9.56
CA ASP A 134 -4.89 -13.95 8.81
C ASP A 134 -3.88 -15.09 8.69
N SER A 135 -4.36 -16.33 8.86
CA SER A 135 -3.48 -17.52 8.85
C SER A 135 -2.74 -17.75 7.53
N THR A 136 -3.21 -17.14 6.44
CA THR A 136 -2.57 -17.17 5.12
C THR A 136 -1.14 -16.62 5.17
N PHE A 137 -0.89 -15.61 5.98
CA PHE A 137 0.43 -14.96 6.06
C PHE A 137 1.46 -15.74 6.91
N GLU A 138 1.01 -16.62 7.80
CA GLU A 138 1.89 -17.30 8.76
C GLU A 138 3.03 -18.09 8.07
N PRO A 139 2.77 -18.91 7.03
CA PRO A 139 3.85 -19.65 6.34
C PRO A 139 4.89 -18.73 5.70
N SER A 140 4.47 -17.67 5.02
CA SER A 140 5.35 -16.70 4.37
C SER A 140 6.20 -15.94 5.39
N LEU A 141 5.61 -15.54 6.53
CA LEU A 141 6.35 -14.91 7.63
C LEU A 141 7.37 -15.85 8.26
N ILE A 142 7.07 -17.15 8.40
CA ILE A 142 8.02 -18.16 8.88
C ILE A 142 9.20 -18.32 7.91
N GLU A 143 8.91 -18.36 6.61
CA GLU A 143 9.94 -18.45 5.57
C GLU A 143 10.88 -17.24 5.61
N LEU A 144 10.33 -16.04 5.64
CA LEU A 144 11.10 -14.79 5.76
C LEU A 144 11.95 -14.78 7.04
N ALA A 145 11.37 -15.16 8.18
CA ALA A 145 12.07 -15.15 9.46
C ALA A 145 13.28 -16.09 9.49
N LYS A 146 13.20 -17.23 8.80
CA LYS A 146 14.27 -18.26 8.79
C LYS A 146 15.31 -18.03 7.71
N ASN A 147 14.88 -17.67 6.50
CA ASN A 147 15.66 -17.85 5.29
C ASN A 147 15.89 -16.56 4.49
N ASP A 148 15.24 -15.44 4.83
CA ASP A 148 15.44 -14.21 4.05
C ASP A 148 16.90 -13.73 4.13
N GLN A 149 17.42 -13.21 3.02
CA GLN A 149 18.79 -12.72 2.94
C GLN A 149 19.03 -11.46 3.77
N SER A 150 18.00 -10.63 3.99
CA SER A 150 18.06 -9.40 4.76
C SER A 150 17.84 -9.68 6.25
N LEU A 151 18.83 -9.34 7.08
CA LEU A 151 18.70 -9.45 8.54
C LEU A 151 17.55 -8.61 9.10
N THR A 152 17.30 -7.44 8.51
CA THR A 152 16.23 -6.54 8.92
C THR A 152 14.86 -7.16 8.64
N VAL A 153 14.69 -7.77 7.46
CA VAL A 153 13.47 -8.49 7.10
C VAL A 153 13.24 -9.67 8.05
N ARG A 154 14.28 -10.49 8.33
CA ARG A 154 14.18 -11.61 9.29
C ARG A 154 13.70 -11.14 10.67
N ASP A 155 14.34 -10.10 11.21
CA ASP A 155 13.98 -9.57 12.54
C ASP A 155 12.54 -9.06 12.59
N LEU A 156 12.10 -8.35 11.56
CA LEU A 156 10.73 -7.85 11.47
C LEU A 156 9.70 -8.98 11.36
N ALA A 157 10.00 -10.02 10.56
CA ALA A 157 9.14 -11.19 10.44
C ALA A 157 9.01 -11.97 11.76
N ILE A 158 10.12 -12.14 12.51
CA ILE A 158 10.10 -12.75 13.86
C ILE A 158 9.19 -11.95 14.81
N LYS A 159 9.29 -10.62 14.81
CA LYS A 159 8.46 -9.76 15.64
C LYS A 159 6.98 -9.84 15.25
N ALA A 160 6.68 -9.89 13.95
CA ALA A 160 5.33 -10.05 13.45
C ALA A 160 4.70 -11.39 13.85
N LEU A 161 5.45 -12.49 13.74
CA LEU A 161 5.02 -13.83 14.16
C LEU A 161 4.73 -13.89 15.66
N LYS A 162 5.60 -13.32 16.49
CA LYS A 162 5.38 -13.26 17.93
C LYS A 162 4.13 -12.46 18.28
N ARG A 163 3.96 -11.29 17.63
CA ARG A 163 2.85 -10.37 17.91
C ARG A 163 1.49 -10.91 17.48
N SER A 164 1.42 -11.50 16.27
CA SER A 164 0.16 -11.82 15.61
C SER A 164 -0.26 -13.29 15.75
N TYR A 165 0.70 -14.20 15.97
CA TYR A 165 0.47 -15.65 15.98
C TYR A 165 1.00 -16.35 17.24
N ASP A 166 1.55 -15.60 18.20
CA ASP A 166 2.19 -16.12 19.42
C ASP A 166 3.27 -17.19 19.11
N ARG A 167 3.99 -17.01 17.99
CA ARG A 167 5.06 -17.91 17.53
C ARG A 167 6.42 -17.37 17.90
N THR A 168 7.26 -18.26 18.43
CA THR A 168 8.71 -18.03 18.63
C THR A 168 9.46 -18.93 17.65
N ILE A 169 10.42 -18.37 16.90
CA ILE A 169 11.27 -19.06 15.93
C ILE A 169 12.71 -18.97 16.39
#